data_fa0cc4d602e7ddd886cd357a73be1601
#
_entry.id   fa0cc4d602e7ddd886cd357a73be1601
#
_cell.length_a   1.000
_cell.length_b   1.000
_cell.length_c   1.000
_cell.angle_alpha   90.00
_cell.angle_beta   90.00
_cell.angle_gamma   90.00
#
_symmetry.space_group_name_H-M   'P 1'
#
loop_
_entity.id
_entity.type
_entity.pdbx_description
1 polymer ?
#
loop_
_entity_poly.entity_id
_entity_poly.type
_entity_poly.pdbx_seq_one_letter_code
_entity_poly.pdbx_strand_id
1 'polypeptide(L)'
;ASNVSENIRELEGAFIRAQMQASVENSPITLEVTQRALQELVKTKQEKKYITIDEITKHVCSYYKIKYEDLMSKTKLKKIAFPRQIAMYLCRELTEHTYPHIGAAFNDRDHTTVMYAVNKISKEVKKDESLRKAVEQIKNSIILVDK
;
A
#
# COMPACT_ATOMS: atom_id res chain seq x y z
N ALA A 1 -5.04 -13.75 13.51
CA ALA A 1 -4.71 -13.89 14.93
C ALA A 1 -3.80 -12.77 15.42
N SER A 2 -2.81 -12.35 14.64
CA SER A 2 -1.90 -11.24 14.99
C SER A 2 -2.63 -9.90 15.12
N ASN A 3 -3.66 -9.66 14.30
CA ASN A 3 -4.41 -8.41 14.28
C ASN A 3 -5.27 -8.20 15.53
N VAL A 4 -5.77 -9.27 16.14
CA VAL A 4 -6.58 -9.19 17.36
C VAL A 4 -5.71 -8.79 18.56
N SER A 5 -4.49 -9.36 18.68
CA SER A 5 -3.55 -9.01 19.74
C SER A 5 -3.11 -7.56 19.67
N GLU A 6 -2.84 -7.06 18.48
CA GLU A 6 -2.47 -5.65 18.25
C GLU A 6 -3.62 -4.72 18.62
N ASN A 7 -4.85 -5.06 18.27
CA ASN A 7 -6.04 -4.29 18.62
C ASN A 7 -6.24 -4.18 20.12
N ILE A 8 -6.03 -5.26 20.86
CA ILE A 8 -6.12 -5.29 22.33
C ILE A 8 -5.06 -4.39 22.94
N ARG A 9 -3.82 -4.46 22.47
CA ARG A 9 -2.72 -3.60 22.94
C ARG A 9 -2.99 -2.13 22.67
N GLU A 10 -3.54 -1.80 21.52
CA GLU A 10 -3.91 -0.42 21.15
C GLU A 10 -5.03 0.11 22.06
N LEU A 11 -6.01 -0.72 22.39
CA LEU A 11 -7.09 -0.38 23.30
C LEU A 11 -6.59 -0.16 24.73
N GLU A 12 -5.70 -1.02 25.21
CA GLU A 12 -5.05 -0.86 26.51
C GLU A 12 -4.24 0.44 26.57
N GLY A 13 -3.46 0.73 25.52
CA GLY A 13 -2.69 1.96 25.42
C GLY A 13 -3.57 3.21 25.43
N ALA A 14 -4.70 3.18 24.73
CA ALA A 14 -5.67 4.27 24.72
C ALA A 14 -6.30 4.48 26.10
N PHE A 15 -6.62 3.41 26.80
CA PHE A 15 -7.18 3.45 28.14
C PHE A 15 -6.19 4.07 29.14
N ILE A 16 -4.93 3.64 29.09
CA ILE A 16 -3.84 4.18 29.93
C ILE A 16 -3.66 5.69 29.67
N ARG A 17 -3.67 6.11 28.40
CA ARG A 17 -3.56 7.53 28.04
C ARG A 17 -4.73 8.34 28.56
N ALA A 18 -5.95 7.81 28.50
CA ALA A 18 -7.14 8.45 29.06
C ALA A 18 -7.03 8.60 30.57
N GLN A 19 -6.51 7.58 31.29
CA GLN A 19 -6.27 7.65 32.72
C GLN A 19 -5.23 8.71 33.08
N MET A 20 -4.15 8.79 32.34
CA MET A 20 -3.09 9.77 32.55
C MET A 20 -3.61 11.19 32.33
N GLN A 21 -4.38 11.40 31.29
CA GLN A 21 -4.98 12.69 30.99
C GLN A 21 -5.96 13.14 32.08
N ALA A 22 -6.82 12.23 32.54
CA ALA A 22 -7.75 12.49 33.64
C ALA A 22 -7.02 12.84 34.93
N SER A 23 -5.90 12.17 35.20
CA SER A 23 -5.05 12.43 36.37
C SER A 23 -4.38 13.81 36.30
N VAL A 24 -3.90 14.21 35.12
CA VAL A 24 -3.27 15.53 34.90
C VAL A 24 -4.31 16.66 35.02
N GLU A 25 -5.50 16.45 34.48
CA GLU A 25 -6.60 17.42 34.52
C GLU A 25 -7.34 17.44 35.85
N ASN A 26 -6.99 16.56 36.75
CA ASN A 26 -7.63 16.40 38.07
C ASN A 26 -9.14 16.18 37.98
N SER A 27 -9.58 15.52 36.90
CA SER A 27 -10.97 15.19 36.64
C SER A 27 -11.18 13.68 36.61
N PRO A 28 -12.36 13.18 36.99
CA PRO A 28 -12.62 11.74 36.93
C PRO A 28 -12.65 11.28 35.47
N ILE A 29 -12.27 10.01 35.24
CA ILE A 29 -12.37 9.41 33.91
C ILE A 29 -13.84 9.37 33.52
N THR A 30 -14.22 10.15 32.51
CA THR A 30 -15.58 10.19 31.99
C THR A 30 -15.68 9.31 30.74
N LEU A 31 -16.89 8.90 30.44
CA LEU A 31 -17.19 8.16 29.21
C LEU A 31 -16.75 8.97 27.98
N GLU A 32 -16.83 10.30 28.02
CA GLU A 32 -16.39 11.19 26.94
C GLU A 32 -14.91 11.08 26.64
N VAL A 33 -14.03 11.04 27.66
CA VAL A 33 -12.58 10.91 27.48
C VAL A 33 -12.25 9.57 26.83
N THR A 34 -12.90 8.49 27.27
CA THR A 34 -12.73 7.15 26.69
C THR A 34 -13.20 7.12 25.23
N GLN A 35 -14.34 7.74 24.95
CA GLN A 35 -14.88 7.82 23.59
C GLN A 35 -13.96 8.58 22.64
N ARG A 36 -13.39 9.70 23.08
CA ARG A 36 -12.42 10.47 22.29
C ARG A 36 -11.19 9.66 21.97
N ALA A 37 -10.63 8.95 22.94
CA ALA A 37 -9.47 8.08 22.74
C ALA A 37 -9.77 6.98 21.72
N LEU A 38 -10.94 6.36 21.78
CA LEU A 38 -11.39 5.34 20.86
C LEU A 38 -11.64 5.92 19.45
N GLN A 39 -12.21 7.12 19.36
CA GLN A 39 -12.44 7.79 18.08
C GLN A 39 -11.14 8.12 17.37
N GLU A 40 -10.14 8.62 18.10
CA GLU A 40 -8.81 8.88 17.52
C GLU A 40 -8.17 7.61 17.00
N LEU A 41 -8.32 6.50 17.73
CA LEU A 41 -7.77 5.21 17.34
C LEU A 41 -8.46 4.66 16.09
N VAL A 42 -9.78 4.82 15.99
CA VAL A 42 -10.58 4.43 14.81
C VAL A 42 -10.22 5.29 13.61
N LYS A 43 -10.04 6.61 13.78
CA LYS A 43 -9.59 7.50 12.71
C LYS A 43 -8.23 7.09 12.18
N THR A 44 -7.27 6.83 13.05
CA THR A 44 -5.94 6.38 12.66
C THR A 44 -5.99 5.08 11.84
N LYS A 45 -6.91 4.16 12.16
CA LYS A 45 -7.11 2.93 11.40
C LYS A 45 -7.81 3.15 10.07
N GLN A 46 -8.78 4.06 10.01
CA GLN A 46 -9.46 4.40 8.77
C GLN A 46 -8.57 5.13 7.78
N GLU A 47 -7.58 5.85 8.27
CA GLU A 47 -6.60 6.54 7.43
C GLU A 47 -5.59 5.60 6.77
N LYS A 48 -5.45 4.37 7.26
CA LYS A 48 -4.66 3.33 6.60
C LYS A 48 -5.50 2.70 5.48
N LYS A 49 -5.62 3.39 4.39
CA LYS A 49 -6.24 2.83 3.20
C LYS A 49 -5.33 1.75 2.62
N TYR A 50 -5.89 0.57 2.44
CA TYR A 50 -5.16 -0.53 1.80
C TYR A 50 -5.05 -0.24 0.30
N ILE A 51 -3.82 -0.11 -0.17
CA ILE A 51 -3.54 0.06 -1.59
C ILE A 51 -3.83 -1.26 -2.30
N THR A 52 -4.66 -1.22 -3.34
CA THR A 52 -5.03 -2.41 -4.11
C THR A 52 -4.16 -2.53 -5.37
N ILE A 53 -4.05 -3.74 -5.90
CA ILE A 53 -3.36 -3.99 -7.16
C ILE A 53 -4.01 -3.18 -8.29
N ASP A 54 -5.33 -3.08 -8.29
CA ASP A 54 -6.09 -2.33 -9.28
C ASP A 54 -5.72 -0.84 -9.28
N GLU A 55 -5.60 -0.23 -8.11
CA GLU A 55 -5.16 1.17 -7.97
C GLU A 55 -3.75 1.36 -8.51
N ILE A 56 -2.84 0.47 -8.18
CA ILE A 56 -1.45 0.51 -8.66
C ILE A 56 -1.40 0.44 -10.18
N THR A 57 -2.13 -0.51 -10.77
CA THR A 57 -2.17 -0.68 -12.23
C THR A 57 -2.77 0.53 -12.94
N LYS A 58 -3.81 1.12 -12.38
CA LYS A 58 -4.42 2.34 -12.93
C LYS A 58 -3.45 3.52 -12.93
N HIS A 59 -2.72 3.72 -11.85
CA HIS A 59 -1.72 4.78 -11.75
C HIS A 59 -0.56 4.57 -12.73
N VAL A 60 -0.09 3.35 -12.90
CA VAL A 60 0.95 3.01 -13.87
C VAL A 60 0.46 3.27 -15.29
N CYS A 61 -0.75 2.86 -15.62
CA CYS A 61 -1.38 3.09 -16.91
C CYS A 61 -1.51 4.59 -17.21
N SER A 62 -1.92 5.36 -16.23
CA SER A 62 -2.05 6.81 -16.34
C SER A 62 -0.69 7.49 -16.59
N TYR A 63 0.33 7.08 -15.88
CA TYR A 63 1.68 7.63 -16.01
C TYR A 63 2.28 7.36 -17.39
N TYR A 64 2.16 6.13 -17.89
CA TYR A 64 2.72 5.72 -19.18
C TYR A 64 1.75 5.93 -20.36
N LYS A 65 0.54 6.40 -20.08
CA LYS A 65 -0.51 6.65 -21.11
C LYS A 65 -0.83 5.42 -21.95
N ILE A 66 -1.03 4.28 -21.25
CA ILE A 66 -1.43 3.02 -21.85
C ILE A 66 -2.79 2.59 -21.28
N LYS A 67 -3.48 1.75 -22.03
CA LYS A 67 -4.78 1.22 -21.60
C LYS A 67 -4.58 0.06 -20.61
N TYR A 68 -5.48 -0.05 -19.63
CA TYR A 68 -5.49 -1.15 -18.68
C TYR A 68 -5.53 -2.51 -19.39
N GLU A 69 -6.35 -2.61 -20.44
CA GLU A 69 -6.49 -3.84 -21.24
C GLU A 69 -5.17 -4.25 -21.89
N ASP A 70 -4.41 -3.28 -22.39
CA ASP A 70 -3.10 -3.52 -22.99
C ASP A 70 -2.09 -3.99 -21.93
N LEU A 71 -2.13 -3.39 -20.75
CA LEU A 71 -1.28 -3.79 -19.62
C LEU A 71 -1.51 -5.24 -19.24
N MET A 72 -2.77 -5.66 -19.22
CA MET A 72 -3.18 -7.03 -18.87
C MET A 72 -3.05 -8.02 -20.03
N SER A 73 -2.80 -7.53 -21.25
CA SER A 73 -2.66 -8.39 -22.42
C SER A 73 -1.40 -9.25 -22.38
N LYS A 74 -1.33 -10.22 -23.25
CA LYS A 74 -0.15 -11.11 -23.37
C LYS A 74 0.96 -10.54 -24.26
N THR A 75 0.83 -9.26 -24.68
CA THR A 75 1.82 -8.63 -25.55
C THR A 75 3.19 -8.56 -24.88
N LYS A 76 4.23 -8.75 -25.66
CA LYS A 76 5.62 -8.63 -25.26
C LYS A 76 6.26 -7.31 -25.72
N LEU A 77 5.46 -6.40 -26.30
CA LEU A 77 5.95 -5.10 -26.74
C LEU A 77 6.53 -4.36 -25.54
N LYS A 78 7.75 -3.88 -25.68
CA LYS A 78 8.53 -3.27 -24.60
C LYS A 78 7.81 -2.08 -23.97
N LYS A 79 7.12 -1.27 -24.77
CA LYS A 79 6.36 -0.11 -24.28
C LYS A 79 5.19 -0.47 -23.36
N ILE A 80 4.76 -1.73 -23.35
CA ILE A 80 3.69 -2.25 -22.50
C ILE A 80 4.26 -3.22 -21.46
N ALA A 81 5.18 -4.09 -21.85
CA ALA A 81 5.82 -5.05 -20.96
C ALA A 81 6.63 -4.37 -19.84
N PHE A 82 7.33 -3.28 -20.16
CA PHE A 82 8.12 -2.54 -19.18
C PHE A 82 7.24 -1.87 -18.10
N PRO A 83 6.19 -1.09 -18.45
CA PRO A 83 5.24 -0.61 -17.45
C PRO A 83 4.57 -1.71 -16.64
N ARG A 84 4.28 -2.86 -17.25
CA ARG A 84 3.73 -4.02 -16.55
C ARG A 84 4.68 -4.54 -15.47
N GLN A 85 5.96 -4.61 -15.78
CA GLN A 85 7.00 -5.02 -14.83
C GLN A 85 7.11 -4.02 -13.66
N ILE A 86 7.00 -2.73 -13.96
CA ILE A 86 6.97 -1.69 -12.92
C ILE A 86 5.74 -1.84 -12.03
N ALA A 87 4.58 -2.13 -12.62
CA ALA A 87 3.35 -2.38 -11.86
C ALA A 87 3.49 -3.58 -10.91
N MET A 88 4.07 -4.67 -11.38
CA MET A 88 4.34 -5.85 -10.55
C MET A 88 5.29 -5.53 -9.39
N TYR A 89 6.35 -4.78 -9.68
CA TYR A 89 7.31 -4.31 -8.67
C TYR A 89 6.61 -3.45 -7.61
N LEU A 90 5.78 -2.51 -8.01
CA LEU A 90 5.04 -1.65 -7.09
C LEU A 90 4.02 -2.43 -6.25
N CYS A 91 3.38 -3.43 -6.85
CA CYS A 91 2.48 -4.32 -6.10
C CYS A 91 3.23 -5.04 -4.98
N ARG A 92 4.44 -5.48 -5.23
CA ARG A 92 5.25 -6.16 -4.21
C ARG A 92 5.76 -5.18 -3.14
N GLU A 93 6.14 -3.97 -3.53
CA GLU A 93 6.65 -2.94 -2.63
C GLU A 93 5.57 -2.31 -1.73
N LEU A 94 4.40 -2.05 -2.30
CA LEU A 94 3.33 -1.30 -1.63
C LEU A 94 2.27 -2.19 -0.98
N THR A 95 2.27 -3.49 -1.26
CA THR A 95 1.32 -4.44 -0.68
C THR A 95 2.05 -5.65 -0.10
N GLU A 96 1.35 -6.44 0.69
CA GLU A 96 1.87 -7.69 1.24
C GLU A 96 1.49 -8.91 0.41
N HIS A 97 0.99 -8.72 -0.81
CA HIS A 97 0.57 -9.82 -1.67
C HIS A 97 1.76 -10.69 -2.09
N THR A 98 1.53 -11.99 -2.17
CA THR A 98 2.52 -12.97 -2.63
C THR A 98 2.72 -12.88 -4.14
N TYR A 99 3.81 -13.41 -4.63
CA TYR A 99 4.08 -13.48 -6.08
C TYR A 99 2.98 -14.23 -6.85
N PRO A 100 2.49 -15.39 -6.38
CA PRO A 100 1.36 -16.06 -7.03
C PRO A 100 0.08 -15.21 -7.08
N HIS A 101 -0.20 -14.46 -6.01
CA HIS A 101 -1.38 -13.60 -5.94
C HIS A 101 -1.28 -12.45 -6.95
N ILE A 102 -0.11 -11.82 -7.03
CA ILE A 102 0.16 -10.76 -8.01
C ILE A 102 0.04 -11.31 -9.45
N GLY A 103 0.61 -12.47 -9.69
CA GLY A 103 0.52 -13.14 -11.00
C GLY A 103 -0.92 -13.40 -11.43
N ALA A 104 -1.74 -13.88 -10.51
CA ALA A 104 -3.17 -14.11 -10.77
C ALA A 104 -3.90 -12.82 -11.15
N ALA A 105 -3.57 -11.70 -10.49
CA ALA A 105 -4.16 -10.39 -10.77
C ALA A 105 -3.72 -9.82 -12.14
N PHE A 106 -2.56 -10.24 -12.64
CA PHE A 106 -2.04 -9.84 -13.95
C PHE A 106 -2.32 -10.89 -15.03
N ASN A 107 -3.57 -11.27 -15.16
CA ASN A 107 -4.06 -12.21 -16.18
C ASN A 107 -3.43 -13.61 -16.06
N ASP A 108 -3.45 -14.16 -14.85
CA ASP A 108 -2.94 -15.51 -14.53
C ASP A 108 -1.51 -15.77 -14.99
N ARG A 109 -0.63 -14.82 -14.73
CA ARG A 109 0.79 -14.99 -14.98
C ARG A 109 1.44 -15.82 -13.90
N ASP A 110 2.43 -16.60 -14.29
CA ASP A 110 3.19 -17.43 -13.37
C ASP A 110 3.93 -16.55 -12.34
N HIS A 111 4.03 -17.03 -11.10
CA HIS A 111 4.75 -16.35 -10.03
C HIS A 111 6.22 -16.10 -10.39
N THR A 112 6.84 -16.98 -11.18
CA THR A 112 8.23 -16.80 -11.65
C THR A 112 8.38 -15.59 -12.55
N THR A 113 7.37 -15.28 -13.37
CA THR A 113 7.31 -14.09 -14.20
C THR A 113 7.28 -12.82 -13.34
N VAL A 114 6.50 -12.84 -12.26
CA VAL A 114 6.41 -11.74 -11.30
C VAL A 114 7.73 -11.57 -10.57
N MET A 115 8.33 -12.65 -10.08
CA MET A 115 9.63 -12.63 -9.41
C MET A 115 10.71 -12.03 -10.30
N TYR A 116 10.75 -12.44 -11.56
CA TYR A 116 11.70 -11.90 -12.54
C TYR A 116 11.50 -10.39 -12.71
N ALA A 117 10.26 -9.95 -12.87
CA ALA A 117 9.94 -8.53 -13.04
C ALA A 117 10.34 -7.70 -11.81
N VAL A 118 10.02 -8.17 -10.63
CA VAL A 118 10.36 -7.51 -9.36
C VAL A 118 11.87 -7.39 -9.20
N ASN A 119 12.60 -8.46 -9.42
CA ASN A 119 14.06 -8.46 -9.31
C ASN A 119 14.72 -7.57 -10.35
N LYS A 120 14.24 -7.61 -11.58
CA LYS A 120 14.75 -6.77 -12.67
C LYS A 120 14.58 -5.28 -12.37
N ILE A 121 13.37 -4.87 -12.02
CA ILE A 121 13.05 -3.47 -11.72
C ILE A 121 13.80 -3.01 -10.46
N SER A 122 13.88 -3.84 -9.44
CA SER A 122 14.63 -3.54 -8.22
C SER A 122 16.10 -3.22 -8.50
N LYS A 123 16.73 -3.95 -9.41
CA LYS A 123 18.12 -3.71 -9.82
C LYS A 123 18.24 -2.45 -10.69
N GLU A 124 17.34 -2.27 -11.65
CA GLU A 124 17.35 -1.13 -12.57
C GLU A 124 17.11 0.20 -11.86
N VAL A 125 16.24 0.22 -10.86
CA VAL A 125 15.97 1.41 -10.03
C VAL A 125 17.23 1.88 -9.31
N LYS A 126 18.09 0.97 -8.90
CA LYS A 126 19.36 1.31 -8.23
C LYS A 126 20.40 1.91 -9.19
N LYS A 127 20.33 1.54 -10.48
CA LYS A 127 21.32 1.96 -11.50
C LYS A 127 20.85 3.15 -12.31
N ASP A 128 19.57 3.28 -12.56
CA ASP A 128 18.97 4.30 -13.41
C ASP A 128 18.19 5.32 -12.56
N GLU A 129 18.74 6.51 -12.45
CA GLU A 129 18.13 7.60 -11.68
C GLU A 129 16.80 8.06 -12.30
N SER A 130 16.72 8.07 -13.63
CA SER A 130 15.51 8.44 -14.35
C SER A 130 14.36 7.49 -14.03
N LEU A 131 14.64 6.17 -14.02
CA LEU A 131 13.66 5.16 -13.65
C LEU A 131 13.26 5.28 -12.17
N ARG A 132 14.20 5.54 -11.29
CA ARG A 132 13.92 5.74 -9.86
C ARG A 132 12.97 6.90 -9.64
N LYS A 133 13.19 8.01 -10.33
CA LYS A 133 12.31 9.19 -10.26
C LYS A 133 10.90 8.87 -10.76
N ALA A 134 10.80 8.13 -11.87
CA ALA A 134 9.50 7.71 -12.42
C ALA A 134 8.73 6.83 -11.44
N VAL A 135 9.40 5.84 -10.84
CA VAL A 135 8.80 4.94 -9.85
C VAL A 135 8.36 5.71 -8.60
N GLU A 136 9.17 6.64 -8.12
CA GLU A 136 8.81 7.48 -6.97
C GLU A 136 7.63 8.39 -7.27
N GLN A 137 7.54 8.97 -8.46
CA GLN A 137 6.39 9.77 -8.88
C GLN A 137 5.10 8.95 -8.88
N ILE A 138 5.15 7.74 -9.37
CA ILE A 138 3.99 6.82 -9.38
C ILE A 138 3.60 6.47 -7.95
N LYS A 139 4.56 6.12 -7.10
CA LYS A 139 4.34 5.83 -5.68
C LYS A 139 3.67 7.01 -4.97
N ASN A 140 4.20 8.19 -5.15
CA ASN A 140 3.68 9.40 -4.52
C ASN A 140 2.26 9.72 -4.99
N SER A 141 1.97 9.52 -6.26
CA SER A 141 0.62 9.69 -6.83
C SER A 141 -0.38 8.72 -6.20
N ILE A 142 0.00 7.48 -5.95
CA ILE A 142 -0.84 6.47 -5.29
C ILE A 142 -1.09 6.87 -3.82
N ILE A 143 -0.05 7.27 -3.11
CA ILE A 143 -0.13 7.62 -1.69
C ILE A 143 -0.89 8.93 -1.47
N LEU A 144 -0.68 9.93 -2.33
CA LEU A 144 -1.29 11.28 -2.20
C LEU A 144 -2.78 11.31 -2.55
N VAL A 145 -3.25 10.42 -3.41
CA VAL A 145 -4.68 10.34 -3.76
C VAL A 145 -5.53 9.91 -2.55
N ASP A 146 -4.92 9.35 -1.52
CA ASP A 146 -5.60 8.89 -0.30
C ASP A 146 -5.86 10.02 0.71
N LYS A 147 -5.56 11.23 0.37
CA LYS A 147 -5.94 12.41 1.13
C LYS A 147 -7.24 12.97 0.56
#